data_89b1f2021a43131491e068e10e278e72
#
_entry.id   89b1f2021a43131491e068e10e278e72
#
_cell.length_a   1.000
_cell.length_b   1.000
_cell.length_c   1.000
_cell.angle_alpha   90.00
_cell.angle_beta   90.00
_cell.angle_gamma   90.00
#
_symmetry.space_group_name_H-M   'P 1'
#
loop_
_entity.id
_entity.type
_entity.pdbx_description
1 polymer ?
#
loop_
_entity_poly.entity_id
_entity_poly.type
_entity_poly.pdbx_seq_one_letter_code
_entity_poly.pdbx_strand_id
1 'polypeptide(L)'
;MTAASGRDCICISNDAVQATWEYLYKVVMLSNKSVEQIQKFRETHDDPELPAYLAEVRAMRAMYYYYLLDLFGRVPLVLSSSASMSDIVQSERKTVFDFVVKELQEAAPLLAESRSNRPGDYYGRITRPVAYFLLAK
;
A
#
# COMPACT_ATOMS: atom_id res chain seq x y z
N MET A 1 -12.69 -0.82 -38.35
CA MET A 1 -12.24 -0.65 -36.98
C MET A 1 -10.73 -0.64 -36.94
N THR A 2 -10.18 0.36 -36.35
CA THR A 2 -8.75 0.58 -36.34
C THR A 2 -8.10 -0.02 -35.09
N ALA A 3 -6.77 -0.29 -35.14
CA ALA A 3 -6.00 -0.74 -33.98
C ALA A 3 -6.04 0.24 -32.80
N ALA A 4 -6.28 1.53 -33.07
CA ALA A 4 -6.45 2.54 -32.03
C ALA A 4 -7.68 2.28 -31.16
N SER A 5 -8.78 1.85 -31.76
CA SER A 5 -10.01 1.48 -31.05
C SER A 5 -9.81 0.31 -30.08
N GLY A 6 -9.03 -0.68 -30.45
CA GLY A 6 -8.68 -1.80 -29.57
C GLY A 6 -7.80 -1.37 -28.39
N ARG A 7 -6.89 -0.43 -28.57
CA ARG A 7 -6.08 0.11 -27.47
C ARG A 7 -6.90 0.94 -26.50
N ASP A 8 -7.82 1.74 -27.01
CA ASP A 8 -8.71 2.52 -26.16
C ASP A 8 -9.62 1.61 -25.33
N CYS A 9 -10.09 0.51 -25.87
CA CYS A 9 -10.83 -0.51 -25.15
C CYS A 9 -10.03 -1.16 -24.03
N ILE A 10 -8.75 -1.45 -24.24
CA ILE A 10 -7.87 -2.00 -23.21
C ILE A 10 -7.68 -1.03 -22.06
N CYS A 11 -7.52 0.27 -22.34
CA CYS A 11 -7.31 1.29 -21.32
C CYS A 11 -8.56 1.67 -20.55
N ILE A 12 -9.74 1.63 -21.18
CA ILE A 12 -10.98 2.20 -20.64
C ILE A 12 -11.95 1.10 -20.15
N SER A 13 -12.07 0.00 -20.87
CA SER A 13 -13.08 -1.03 -20.64
C SER A 13 -12.52 -2.43 -20.36
N ASN A 14 -11.24 -2.54 -20.01
CA ASN A 14 -10.66 -3.83 -19.69
C ASN A 14 -11.02 -4.24 -18.24
N ASP A 15 -11.85 -5.25 -18.09
CA ASP A 15 -12.32 -5.73 -16.79
C ASP A 15 -11.17 -6.18 -15.86
N ALA A 16 -10.12 -6.76 -16.41
CA ALA A 16 -8.96 -7.17 -15.63
C ALA A 16 -8.19 -5.97 -15.06
N VAL A 17 -8.04 -4.90 -15.82
CA VAL A 17 -7.40 -3.65 -15.35
C VAL A 17 -8.25 -3.01 -14.27
N GLN A 18 -9.57 -2.92 -14.47
CA GLN A 18 -10.49 -2.37 -13.49
C GLN A 18 -10.50 -3.22 -12.20
N ALA A 19 -10.57 -4.53 -12.31
CA ALA A 19 -10.55 -5.44 -11.16
C ALA A 19 -9.23 -5.32 -10.37
N THR A 20 -8.09 -5.16 -11.06
CA THR A 20 -6.80 -4.93 -10.41
C THR A 20 -6.79 -3.61 -9.65
N TRP A 21 -7.25 -2.53 -10.25
CA TRP A 21 -7.38 -1.22 -9.62
C TRP A 21 -8.25 -1.28 -8.35
N GLU A 22 -9.43 -1.85 -8.47
CA GLU A 22 -10.37 -1.97 -7.35
C GLU A 22 -9.79 -2.83 -6.22
N TYR A 23 -9.13 -3.94 -6.55
CA TYR A 23 -8.48 -4.80 -5.57
C TYR A 23 -7.37 -4.07 -4.82
N LEU A 24 -6.47 -3.41 -5.53
CA LEU A 24 -5.35 -2.69 -4.90
C LEU A 24 -5.85 -1.56 -3.99
N TYR A 25 -6.83 -0.78 -4.43
CA TYR A 25 -7.42 0.26 -3.59
C TYR A 25 -8.22 -0.29 -2.41
N LYS A 26 -8.87 -1.43 -2.56
CA LYS A 26 -9.55 -2.10 -1.44
C LYS A 26 -8.56 -2.45 -0.33
N VAL A 27 -7.39 -2.95 -0.67
CA VAL A 27 -6.35 -3.24 0.32
C VAL A 27 -5.79 -1.97 0.94
N VAL A 28 -5.59 -0.91 0.15
CA VAL A 28 -5.19 0.41 0.67
C VAL A 28 -6.20 0.94 1.68
N MET A 29 -7.49 0.90 1.38
CA MET A 29 -8.54 1.38 2.27
C MET A 29 -8.63 0.56 3.56
N LEU A 30 -8.49 -0.76 3.48
CA LEU A 30 -8.41 -1.63 4.66
C LEU A 30 -7.17 -1.33 5.50
N SER A 31 -6.04 -1.06 4.86
CA SER A 31 -4.81 -0.65 5.56
C SER A 31 -4.98 0.70 6.27
N ASN A 32 -5.61 1.68 5.63
CA ASN A 32 -5.92 2.96 6.25
C ASN A 32 -6.77 2.79 7.50
N LYS A 33 -7.84 1.99 7.41
CA LYS A 33 -8.71 1.68 8.55
C LYS A 33 -7.94 0.99 9.68
N SER A 34 -7.07 0.04 9.34
CA SER A 34 -6.24 -0.65 10.34
C SER A 34 -5.26 0.29 11.02
N VAL A 35 -4.61 1.18 10.27
CA VAL A 35 -3.72 2.21 10.83
C VAL A 35 -4.47 3.11 11.82
N GLU A 36 -5.64 3.61 11.42
CA GLU A 36 -6.47 4.47 12.27
C GLU A 36 -6.90 3.74 13.57
N GLN A 37 -7.31 2.48 13.46
CA GLN A 37 -7.72 1.68 14.61
C GLN A 37 -6.56 1.39 15.56
N ILE A 38 -5.39 1.03 15.05
CA ILE A 38 -4.20 0.78 15.87
C ILE A 38 -3.76 2.06 16.57
N GLN A 39 -3.74 3.20 15.87
CA GLN A 39 -3.39 4.50 16.45
C GLN A 39 -4.34 4.88 17.59
N LYS A 40 -5.65 4.73 17.37
CA LYS A 40 -6.67 4.98 18.40
C LYS A 40 -6.51 4.03 19.61
N PHE A 41 -6.22 2.77 19.38
CA PHE A 41 -5.99 1.80 20.44
C PHE A 41 -4.77 2.15 21.29
N ARG A 42 -3.70 2.65 20.65
CA ARG A 42 -2.48 3.10 21.35
C ARG A 42 -2.70 4.29 22.28
N GLU A 43 -3.72 5.10 22.05
CA GLU A 43 -4.05 6.22 22.95
C GLU A 43 -4.48 5.76 24.34
N THR A 44 -5.02 4.56 24.43
CA THR A 44 -5.59 3.99 25.68
C THR A 44 -4.86 2.76 26.21
N HIS A 45 -3.98 2.15 25.39
CA HIS A 45 -3.26 0.91 25.72
C HIS A 45 -1.77 1.05 25.38
N ASP A 46 -0.95 0.73 26.37
CA ASP A 46 0.52 0.70 26.19
C ASP A 46 0.97 -0.75 25.99
N ASP A 47 0.86 -1.21 24.75
CA ASP A 47 1.31 -2.54 24.33
C ASP A 47 2.59 -2.41 23.51
N PRO A 48 3.72 -3.02 23.91
CA PRO A 48 5.00 -2.90 23.23
C PRO A 48 5.01 -3.53 21.82
N GLU A 49 4.06 -4.36 21.46
CA GLU A 49 3.96 -4.97 20.13
C GLU A 49 3.22 -4.08 19.10
N LEU A 50 2.44 -3.11 19.58
CA LEU A 50 1.66 -2.24 18.67
C LEU A 50 2.49 -1.47 17.64
N PRO A 51 3.68 -0.93 17.97
CA PRO A 51 4.51 -0.27 16.96
C PRO A 51 4.94 -1.20 15.82
N ALA A 52 5.21 -2.47 16.12
CA ALA A 52 5.56 -3.47 15.10
C ALA A 52 4.36 -3.80 14.20
N TYR A 53 3.17 -4.00 14.76
CA TYR A 53 1.96 -4.22 13.97
C TYR A 53 1.59 -3.02 13.10
N LEU A 54 1.72 -1.82 13.64
CA LEU A 54 1.51 -0.59 12.88
C LEU A 54 2.51 -0.49 11.71
N ALA A 55 3.77 -0.82 11.94
CA ALA A 55 4.79 -0.83 10.91
C ALA A 55 4.48 -1.85 9.79
N GLU A 56 3.99 -3.04 10.13
CA GLU A 56 3.57 -4.04 9.13
C GLU A 56 2.43 -3.52 8.25
N VAL A 57 1.41 -2.92 8.85
CA VAL A 57 0.28 -2.37 8.09
C VAL A 57 0.70 -1.21 7.21
N ARG A 58 1.56 -0.31 7.71
CA ARG A 58 2.12 0.79 6.95
C ARG A 58 2.98 0.30 5.77
N ALA A 59 3.81 -0.70 6.00
CA ALA A 59 4.64 -1.30 4.96
C ALA A 59 3.78 -2.00 3.89
N MET A 60 2.71 -2.68 4.29
CA MET A 60 1.75 -3.27 3.36
C MET A 60 1.08 -2.20 2.51
N ARG A 61 0.59 -1.12 3.12
CA ARG A 61 0.00 0.00 2.41
C ARG A 61 0.96 0.60 1.39
N ALA A 62 2.21 0.82 1.78
CA ALA A 62 3.26 1.31 0.89
C ALA A 62 3.54 0.36 -0.27
N MET A 63 3.57 -0.95 -0.03
CA MET A 63 3.73 -1.96 -1.07
C MET A 63 2.60 -1.92 -2.10
N TYR A 64 1.36 -1.76 -1.68
CA TYR A 64 0.22 -1.65 -2.59
C TYR A 64 0.21 -0.34 -3.36
N TYR A 65 0.65 0.77 -2.76
CA TYR A 65 0.90 2.02 -3.49
C TYR A 65 2.05 1.90 -4.50
N TYR A 66 3.07 1.12 -4.18
CA TYR A 66 4.13 0.80 -5.15
C TYR A 66 3.55 0.08 -6.38
N TYR A 67 2.68 -0.92 -6.19
CA TYR A 67 2.02 -1.59 -7.31
C TYR A 67 1.11 -0.65 -8.10
N LEU A 68 0.36 0.19 -7.44
CA LEU A 68 -0.47 1.21 -8.11
C LEU A 68 0.38 2.18 -8.93
N LEU A 69 1.49 2.65 -8.37
CA LEU A 69 2.43 3.55 -9.03
C LEU A 69 3.07 2.91 -10.26
N ASP A 70 3.48 1.65 -10.14
CA ASP A 70 4.13 0.89 -11.21
C ASP A 70 3.17 0.59 -12.37
N LEU A 71 1.95 0.16 -12.05
CA LEU A 71 0.95 -0.25 -13.05
C LEU A 71 0.20 0.93 -13.67
N PHE A 72 -0.11 1.97 -12.92
CA PHE A 72 -1.00 3.06 -13.35
C PHE A 72 -0.32 4.44 -13.40
N GLY A 73 0.84 4.61 -12.81
CA GLY A 73 1.60 5.85 -12.79
C GLY A 73 1.01 6.91 -11.86
N ARG A 74 0.13 7.78 -12.38
CA ARG A 74 -0.52 8.82 -11.57
C ARG A 74 -1.76 8.24 -10.91
N VAL A 75 -1.74 8.14 -9.59
CA VAL A 75 -2.84 7.55 -8.80
C VAL A 75 -3.23 8.47 -7.64
N PRO A 76 -4.48 8.45 -7.19
CA PRO A 76 -4.87 9.16 -5.97
C PRO A 76 -4.15 8.63 -4.73
N LEU A 77 -3.58 9.54 -3.93
CA LEU A 77 -2.99 9.20 -2.64
C LEU A 77 -4.05 9.41 -1.55
N VAL A 78 -4.67 8.32 -1.12
CA VAL A 78 -5.74 8.31 -0.11
C VAL A 78 -5.21 7.68 1.17
N LEU A 79 -5.12 8.47 2.23
CA LEU A 79 -4.54 8.07 3.52
C LEU A 79 -5.57 7.98 4.66
N SER A 80 -6.84 8.21 4.36
CA SER A 80 -7.93 8.09 5.33
C SER A 80 -8.97 7.08 4.87
N SER A 81 -9.51 6.32 5.80
CA SER A 81 -10.61 5.39 5.53
C SER A 81 -11.95 6.08 5.32
N SER A 82 -12.05 7.36 5.69
CA SER A 82 -13.27 8.17 5.58
C SER A 82 -13.24 9.16 4.40
N ALA A 83 -12.25 9.06 3.52
CA ALA A 83 -12.16 9.94 2.35
C ALA A 83 -13.40 9.83 1.47
N SER A 84 -14.01 10.96 1.13
CA SER A 84 -15.14 11.00 0.23
C SER A 84 -14.68 10.96 -1.24
N MET A 85 -15.57 10.57 -2.13
CA MET A 85 -15.27 10.56 -3.57
C MET A 85 -14.88 11.93 -4.12
N SER A 86 -15.37 13.01 -3.49
CA SER A 86 -15.02 14.39 -3.86
C SER A 86 -13.59 14.77 -3.49
N ASP A 87 -13.02 14.10 -2.51
CA ASP A 87 -11.66 14.39 -2.01
C ASP A 87 -10.58 13.58 -2.73
N ILE A 88 -11.01 12.64 -3.57
CA ILE A 88 -10.10 11.77 -4.31
C ILE A 88 -9.62 12.48 -5.57
N VAL A 89 -8.44 13.05 -5.49
CA VAL A 89 -7.76 13.72 -6.60
C VAL A 89 -6.51 12.96 -6.97
N GLN A 90 -6.28 12.82 -8.27
CA GLN A 90 -5.09 12.18 -8.79
C GLN A 90 -3.83 12.95 -8.37
N SER A 91 -2.90 12.25 -7.71
CA SER A 91 -1.63 12.81 -7.25
C SER A 91 -0.55 12.71 -8.32
N GLU A 92 0.46 13.55 -8.22
CA GLU A 92 1.65 13.40 -9.05
C GLU A 92 2.40 12.11 -8.69
N ARG A 93 3.00 11.49 -9.70
CA ARG A 93 3.78 10.25 -9.51
C ARG A 93 4.87 10.41 -8.45
N LYS A 94 5.55 11.56 -8.45
CA LYS A 94 6.59 11.86 -7.47
C LYS A 94 6.06 11.88 -6.03
N THR A 95 4.88 12.46 -5.82
CA THR A 95 4.25 12.52 -4.48
C THR A 95 3.97 11.12 -3.94
N VAL A 96 3.43 10.24 -4.76
CA VAL A 96 3.18 8.83 -4.38
C VAL A 96 4.50 8.09 -4.14
N PHE A 97 5.49 8.30 -4.98
CA PHE A 97 6.82 7.71 -4.84
C PHE A 97 7.47 8.14 -3.51
N ASP A 98 7.50 9.42 -3.22
CA ASP A 98 8.08 9.96 -1.99
C ASP A 98 7.36 9.41 -0.75
N PHE A 99 6.03 9.26 -0.82
CA PHE A 99 5.24 8.62 0.23
C PHE A 99 5.66 7.17 0.46
N VAL A 100 5.76 6.38 -0.60
CA VAL A 100 6.15 4.95 -0.51
C VAL A 100 7.53 4.80 0.11
N VAL A 101 8.51 5.58 -0.36
CA VAL A 101 9.87 5.55 0.18
C VAL A 101 9.90 5.92 1.66
N LYS A 102 9.23 6.99 2.04
CA LYS A 102 9.16 7.44 3.43
C LYS A 102 8.52 6.39 4.33
N GLU A 103 7.37 5.84 3.94
CA GLU A 103 6.67 4.82 4.73
C GLU A 103 7.53 3.57 4.94
N LEU A 104 8.21 3.10 3.92
CA LEU A 104 9.09 1.94 4.02
C LEU A 104 10.33 2.22 4.86
N GLN A 105 10.94 3.39 4.73
CA GLN A 105 12.11 3.78 5.54
C GLN A 105 11.76 3.89 7.03
N GLU A 106 10.60 4.43 7.36
CA GLU A 106 10.14 4.55 8.74
C GLU A 106 9.67 3.20 9.32
N ALA A 107 9.07 2.34 8.52
CA ALA A 107 8.60 1.04 8.97
C ALA A 107 9.71 0.00 9.13
N ALA A 108 10.70 -0.01 8.25
CA ALA A 108 11.74 -1.06 8.20
C ALA A 108 12.43 -1.34 9.54
N PRO A 109 12.86 -0.35 10.34
CA PRO A 109 13.50 -0.61 11.64
C PRO A 109 12.59 -1.31 12.65
N LEU A 110 11.27 -1.15 12.51
CA LEU A 110 10.26 -1.70 13.42
C LEU A 110 9.76 -3.09 12.99
N LEU A 111 10.12 -3.53 11.79
CA LEU A 111 9.75 -4.83 11.26
C LEU A 111 10.70 -5.93 11.76
N ALA A 112 10.16 -7.16 11.85
CA ALA A 112 10.96 -8.33 12.22
C ALA A 112 12.07 -8.60 11.19
N GLU A 113 13.22 -9.07 11.67
CA GLU A 113 14.36 -9.44 10.82
C GLU A 113 14.20 -10.79 10.13
N SER A 114 13.21 -11.57 10.56
CA SER A 114 12.95 -12.91 10.04
C SER A 114 12.58 -12.92 8.57
N ARG A 115 12.88 -14.04 7.90
CA ARG A 115 12.51 -14.24 6.50
C ARG A 115 11.06 -14.71 6.39
N SER A 116 10.28 -14.01 5.59
CA SER A 116 8.86 -14.31 5.36
C SER A 116 8.62 -15.50 4.42
N ASN A 117 9.64 -15.99 3.73
CA ASN A 117 9.54 -17.09 2.78
C ASN A 117 9.89 -18.46 3.38
N ARG A 118 10.13 -18.53 4.68
CA ARG A 118 10.39 -19.79 5.40
C ARG A 118 9.27 -20.07 6.39
N PRO A 119 8.91 -21.34 6.61
CA PRO A 119 7.94 -21.72 7.64
C PRO A 119 8.32 -21.17 9.01
N GLY A 120 7.35 -20.60 9.73
CA GLY A 120 7.54 -19.99 11.05
C GLY A 120 6.50 -18.90 11.29
N ASP A 121 6.61 -18.22 12.42
CA ASP A 121 5.64 -17.22 12.88
C ASP A 121 5.47 -16.01 11.93
N TYR A 122 6.49 -15.74 11.11
CA TYR A 122 6.50 -14.62 10.16
C TYR A 122 6.26 -15.05 8.72
N TYR A 123 5.86 -16.31 8.49
CA TYR A 123 5.57 -16.78 7.14
C TYR A 123 4.43 -15.99 6.49
N GLY A 124 4.70 -15.44 5.32
CA GLY A 124 3.73 -14.62 4.58
C GLY A 124 3.50 -13.20 5.14
N ARG A 125 4.17 -12.81 6.22
CA ARG A 125 4.09 -11.46 6.78
C ARG A 125 5.13 -10.54 6.15
N ILE A 126 4.90 -9.23 6.19
CA ILE A 126 5.90 -8.24 5.76
C ILE A 126 6.98 -8.13 6.84
N THR A 127 8.21 -8.40 6.45
CA THR A 127 9.38 -8.34 7.32
C THR A 127 10.40 -7.33 6.81
N ARG A 128 11.42 -7.04 7.60
CA ARG A 128 12.45 -6.05 7.25
C ARG A 128 13.14 -6.33 5.90
N PRO A 129 13.52 -7.56 5.56
CA PRO A 129 14.06 -7.86 4.23
C PRO A 129 13.12 -7.50 3.08
N VAL A 130 11.81 -7.67 3.25
CA VAL A 130 10.81 -7.30 2.24
C VAL A 130 10.78 -5.78 2.04
N ALA A 131 10.81 -5.00 3.13
CA ALA A 131 10.85 -3.55 3.05
C ALA A 131 12.11 -3.04 2.32
N TYR A 132 13.27 -3.59 2.63
CA TYR A 132 14.51 -3.23 1.94
C TYR A 132 14.52 -3.66 0.48
N PHE A 133 13.94 -4.80 0.15
CA PHE A 133 13.79 -5.23 -1.24
C PHE A 133 12.93 -4.25 -2.04
N LEU A 134 11.82 -3.79 -1.47
CA LEU A 134 10.96 -2.78 -2.11
C LEU A 134 11.68 -1.44 -2.28
N LEU A 135 12.46 -1.01 -1.28
CA LEU A 135 13.24 0.22 -1.36
C LEU A 135 14.36 0.16 -2.42
N ALA A 136 14.90 -1.04 -2.69
CA ALA A 136 15.94 -1.25 -3.68
C ALA A 136 15.42 -1.23 -5.13
N LYS A 137 14.14 -1.43 -5.31
CA LYS A 137 13.50 -1.36 -6.63
C LYS A 137 13.16 0.08 -7.04
#